data_fb6d467e87a8a88e0b68002203207474
#
_entry.id   fb6d467e87a8a88e0b68002203207474
#
_cell.length_a   1.000
_cell.length_b   1.000
_cell.length_c   1.000
_cell.angle_alpha   90.00
_cell.angle_beta   90.00
_cell.angle_gamma   90.00
#
_symmetry.space_group_name_H-M   'P 1'
#
loop_
_entity.id
_entity.type
_entity.pdbx_description
1 polymer ?
#
loop_
_entity_poly.entity_id
_entity_poly.type
_entity_poly.pdbx_seq_one_letter_code
_entity_poly.pdbx_strand_id
1 'polypeptide(L)'
;TIMANMPGFDHAVNLLKENMNKVVDVLSTESLNNNDYTFNEEQKNEGLMTPANVDYVCKGYNFKKLGYDYNGSLLVLKTILGYDYLWNRVRVKGGAYGCMSTIARTGNMAFVSYRDPNLTETIKAFNEAPDFIKSFDVSDREMTKYIIGTISNLDMPLTPASKGEKALGMYMRGITKEDRQRERDEVLATNVETIKEYNKLIEDIMKKDFICVVG
;
A
#
# COMPACT_ATOMS: atom_id res chain seq x y z
N THR A 1 25.91 8.95 -4.21
CA THR A 1 27.30 8.53 -4.49
C THR A 1 27.45 7.86 -5.87
N ILE A 2 26.45 7.17 -6.37
CA ILE A 2 26.52 6.46 -7.68
C ILE A 2 26.45 7.43 -8.87
N MET A 3 25.84 8.58 -8.71
CA MET A 3 25.72 9.59 -9.77
C MET A 3 26.95 10.53 -9.87
N ALA A 4 27.81 10.55 -8.85
CA ALA A 4 28.97 11.45 -8.78
C ALA A 4 30.03 11.24 -9.88
N ASN A 5 30.02 10.09 -10.55
CA ASN A 5 30.95 9.78 -11.62
C ASN A 5 30.35 9.90 -13.03
N MET A 6 29.14 10.47 -13.15
CA MET A 6 28.54 10.68 -14.48
C MET A 6 29.02 11.98 -15.10
N PRO A 7 29.38 12.00 -16.39
CA PRO A 7 29.71 13.25 -17.09
C PRO A 7 28.59 14.28 -16.93
N GLY A 8 28.96 15.50 -16.56
CA GLY A 8 27.99 16.58 -16.35
C GLY A 8 27.27 16.60 -15.00
N PHE A 9 27.57 15.67 -14.08
CA PHE A 9 26.96 15.63 -12.75
C PHE A 9 27.18 16.95 -11.97
N ASP A 10 28.42 17.42 -11.90
CA ASP A 10 28.75 18.66 -11.19
C ASP A 10 28.04 19.88 -11.80
N HIS A 11 27.93 19.93 -13.13
CA HIS A 11 27.19 20.97 -13.81
C HIS A 11 25.69 20.94 -13.44
N ALA A 12 25.08 19.74 -13.47
CA ALA A 12 23.67 19.56 -13.09
C ALA A 12 23.43 19.93 -11.62
N VAL A 13 24.32 19.56 -10.70
CA VAL A 13 24.23 19.92 -9.27
C VAL A 13 24.35 21.44 -9.07
N ASN A 14 25.26 22.10 -9.75
CA ASN A 14 25.43 23.55 -9.64
C ASN A 14 24.20 24.28 -10.19
N LEU A 15 23.68 23.87 -11.35
CA LEU A 15 22.47 24.42 -11.93
C LEU A 15 21.26 24.25 -11.00
N LEU A 16 21.15 23.06 -10.36
CA LEU A 16 20.10 22.79 -9.38
C LEU A 16 20.21 23.73 -8.16
N LYS A 17 21.44 23.88 -7.61
CA LYS A 17 21.69 24.79 -6.48
C LYS A 17 21.32 26.23 -6.78
N GLU A 18 21.73 26.73 -7.97
CA GLU A 18 21.41 28.10 -8.39
C GLU A 18 19.88 28.32 -8.50
N ASN A 19 19.17 27.36 -9.07
CA ASN A 19 17.73 27.48 -9.21
C ASN A 19 17.00 27.30 -7.86
N MET A 20 17.47 26.40 -6.99
CA MET A 20 16.93 26.22 -5.65
C MET A 20 17.12 27.49 -4.80
N ASN A 21 18.28 28.13 -4.87
CA ASN A 21 18.52 29.39 -4.17
C ASN A 21 17.56 30.49 -4.61
N LYS A 22 17.30 30.60 -5.93
CA LYS A 22 16.30 31.55 -6.45
C LYS A 22 14.89 31.30 -5.93
N VAL A 23 14.52 30.02 -5.75
CA VAL A 23 13.22 29.65 -5.19
C VAL A 23 13.16 29.93 -3.69
N VAL A 24 14.24 29.63 -2.95
CA VAL A 24 14.33 29.88 -1.51
C VAL A 24 14.28 31.38 -1.20
N ASP A 25 14.90 32.23 -2.04
CA ASP A 25 14.85 33.68 -1.87
C ASP A 25 13.44 34.27 -2.05
N VAL A 26 12.56 33.56 -2.77
CA VAL A 26 11.16 33.95 -3.00
C VAL A 26 10.21 33.35 -1.96
N LEU A 27 10.57 32.21 -1.36
CA LEU A 27 9.78 31.58 -0.30
C LEU A 27 9.99 32.38 0.99
N SER A 28 8.91 32.87 1.59
CA SER A 28 8.98 33.50 2.91
C SER A 28 9.58 32.52 3.91
N THR A 29 10.50 33.00 4.75
CA THR A 29 11.08 32.23 5.84
C THR A 29 10.12 32.09 7.04
N GLU A 30 8.89 32.55 6.90
CA GLU A 30 7.86 32.30 7.90
C GLU A 30 7.70 30.78 8.01
N SER A 31 7.93 30.26 9.20
CA SER A 31 7.65 28.87 9.50
C SER A 31 6.23 28.58 9.02
N LEU A 32 6.07 27.61 8.13
CA LEU A 32 4.75 27.06 7.85
C LEU A 32 4.19 26.66 9.22
N ASN A 33 3.32 27.51 9.76
CA ASN A 33 2.53 27.10 10.90
C ASN A 33 1.88 25.79 10.49
N ASN A 34 2.08 24.75 11.29
CA ASN A 34 1.24 23.57 11.20
C ASN A 34 -0.18 24.07 11.41
N ASN A 35 -0.83 24.44 10.31
CA ASN A 35 -2.24 24.68 10.36
C ASN A 35 -2.83 23.34 10.73
N ASP A 36 -3.43 23.24 11.90
CA ASP A 36 -4.23 22.10 12.29
C ASP A 36 -5.44 22.05 11.35
N TYR A 37 -5.26 21.37 10.22
CA TYR A 37 -6.36 21.09 9.33
C TYR A 37 -7.25 20.05 10.00
N THR A 38 -8.40 20.49 10.47
CA THR A 38 -9.44 19.59 10.93
C THR A 38 -10.23 19.14 9.70
N PHE A 39 -9.98 17.91 9.26
CA PHE A 39 -10.82 17.30 8.23
C PHE A 39 -12.08 16.75 8.91
N ASN A 40 -13.23 17.23 8.50
CA ASN A 40 -14.49 16.59 8.86
C ASN A 40 -14.58 15.27 8.06
N GLU A 41 -14.53 14.14 8.75
CA GLU A 41 -14.79 12.82 8.15
C GLU A 41 -16.31 12.69 7.96
N GLU A 42 -16.88 13.32 6.94
CA GLU A 42 -18.34 13.48 6.85
C GLU A 42 -19.06 12.30 6.22
N GLN A 43 -18.44 11.51 5.36
CA GLN A 43 -19.13 10.42 4.65
C GLN A 43 -18.31 9.13 4.66
N LYS A 44 -18.96 8.03 5.09
CA LYS A 44 -18.38 6.68 5.06
C LYS A 44 -18.55 6.01 3.71
N ASN A 45 -19.62 6.35 3.00
CA ASN A 45 -19.99 5.74 1.74
C ASN A 45 -20.16 6.84 0.70
N GLU A 46 -19.34 6.81 -0.33
CA GLU A 46 -19.36 7.77 -1.43
C GLU A 46 -19.56 7.04 -2.76
N GLY A 47 -20.50 7.56 -3.56
CA GLY A 47 -20.74 7.11 -4.93
C GLY A 47 -20.62 8.27 -5.89
N LEU A 48 -19.72 8.16 -6.87
CA LEU A 48 -19.55 9.13 -7.95
C LEU A 48 -20.00 8.49 -9.26
N MET A 49 -21.05 9.05 -9.85
CA MET A 49 -21.57 8.54 -11.13
C MET A 49 -20.77 9.06 -12.32
N THR A 50 -20.42 8.16 -13.20
CA THR A 50 -19.79 8.46 -14.49
C THR A 50 -20.58 7.78 -15.63
N PRO A 51 -20.40 8.17 -16.90
CA PRO A 51 -21.05 7.49 -18.02
C PRO A 51 -20.41 6.12 -18.35
N ALA A 52 -19.55 5.58 -17.50
CA ALA A 52 -18.93 4.28 -17.68
C ALA A 52 -19.90 3.15 -17.30
N ASN A 53 -19.79 1.98 -17.96
CA ASN A 53 -20.55 0.78 -17.63
C ASN A 53 -19.74 -0.16 -16.73
N VAL A 54 -18.83 0.37 -15.94
CA VAL A 54 -17.95 -0.38 -15.02
C VAL A 54 -17.64 0.46 -13.81
N ASP A 55 -17.50 -0.21 -12.66
CA ASP A 55 -17.24 0.41 -11.38
C ASP A 55 -15.75 0.34 -11.01
N TYR A 56 -15.34 1.29 -10.19
CA TYR A 56 -14.07 1.31 -9.46
C TYR A 56 -14.44 1.33 -7.98
N VAL A 57 -14.16 0.25 -7.29
CA VAL A 57 -14.58 0.09 -5.89
C VAL A 57 -13.36 0.14 -4.99
N CYS A 58 -13.42 0.95 -3.94
CA CYS A 58 -12.41 1.00 -2.90
C CYS A 58 -13.10 0.85 -1.54
N LYS A 59 -12.68 -0.14 -0.74
CA LYS A 59 -13.14 -0.32 0.64
C LYS A 59 -11.94 -0.51 1.55
N GLY A 60 -11.84 0.29 2.62
CA GLY A 60 -10.71 0.20 3.53
C GLY A 60 -10.80 1.13 4.72
N TYR A 61 -9.77 1.09 5.56
CA TYR A 61 -9.62 1.97 6.72
C TYR A 61 -8.16 2.04 7.18
N ASN A 62 -7.86 2.93 8.11
CA ASN A 62 -6.55 3.02 8.73
C ASN A 62 -6.47 2.13 9.97
N PHE A 63 -5.70 1.02 9.89
CA PHE A 63 -5.60 0.05 10.99
C PHE A 63 -4.88 0.61 12.23
N LYS A 64 -4.02 1.62 12.09
CA LYS A 64 -3.42 2.27 13.26
C LYS A 64 -4.45 3.04 14.09
N LYS A 65 -5.47 3.61 13.46
CA LYS A 65 -6.61 4.20 14.18
C LYS A 65 -7.43 3.15 14.95
N LEU A 66 -7.25 1.87 14.67
CA LEU A 66 -7.88 0.73 15.37
C LEU A 66 -6.96 0.12 16.43
N GLY A 67 -5.75 0.66 16.64
CA GLY A 67 -4.79 0.16 17.62
C GLY A 67 -3.87 -0.95 17.11
N TYR A 68 -3.83 -1.21 15.81
CA TYR A 68 -2.92 -2.19 15.21
C TYR A 68 -1.63 -1.52 14.74
N ASP A 69 -0.51 -2.21 14.93
CA ASP A 69 0.79 -1.78 14.44
C ASP A 69 1.12 -2.36 13.06
N TYR A 70 1.99 -1.66 12.34
CA TYR A 70 2.55 -2.18 11.10
C TYR A 70 3.63 -3.21 11.37
N ASN A 71 3.55 -4.34 10.67
CA ASN A 71 4.56 -5.39 10.66
C ASN A 71 4.83 -5.84 9.21
N GLY A 72 6.06 -6.25 8.91
CA GLY A 72 6.45 -6.71 7.57
C GLY A 72 5.67 -7.92 7.06
N SER A 73 5.16 -8.76 7.94
CA SER A 73 4.30 -9.89 7.57
C SER A 73 2.99 -9.47 6.89
N LEU A 74 2.54 -8.23 7.06
CA LEU A 74 1.42 -7.65 6.31
C LEU A 74 1.69 -7.59 4.80
N LEU A 75 2.96 -7.54 4.38
CA LEU A 75 3.32 -7.60 2.96
C LEU A 75 3.13 -9.02 2.39
N VAL A 76 3.36 -10.05 3.21
CA VAL A 76 3.07 -11.44 2.84
C VAL A 76 1.55 -11.65 2.77
N LEU A 77 0.81 -11.14 3.75
CA LEU A 77 -0.65 -11.12 3.73
C LEU A 77 -1.20 -10.45 2.44
N LYS A 78 -0.62 -9.31 2.05
CA LYS A 78 -0.97 -8.62 0.80
C LYS A 78 -0.76 -9.53 -0.41
N THR A 79 0.33 -10.26 -0.46
CA THR A 79 0.65 -11.20 -1.54
C THR A 79 -0.38 -12.33 -1.60
N ILE A 80 -0.69 -12.95 -0.46
CA ILE A 80 -1.70 -14.02 -0.34
C ILE A 80 -3.09 -13.52 -0.78
N LEU A 81 -3.54 -12.42 -0.21
CA LEU A 81 -4.84 -11.83 -0.56
C LEU A 81 -4.94 -11.49 -2.05
N GLY A 82 -3.87 -10.95 -2.63
CA GLY A 82 -3.84 -10.56 -4.03
C GLY A 82 -3.96 -11.75 -4.98
N TYR A 83 -3.17 -12.80 -4.77
CA TYR A 83 -3.10 -13.93 -5.69
C TYR A 83 -4.18 -14.99 -5.45
N ASP A 84 -4.43 -15.36 -4.20
CA ASP A 84 -5.29 -16.51 -3.92
C ASP A 84 -6.74 -16.12 -3.67
N TYR A 85 -6.99 -14.94 -3.15
CA TYR A 85 -8.33 -14.52 -2.80
C TYR A 85 -8.95 -13.56 -3.82
N LEU A 86 -8.42 -12.34 -3.88
CA LEU A 86 -9.02 -11.27 -4.70
C LEU A 86 -9.00 -11.62 -6.19
N TRP A 87 -7.88 -12.16 -6.68
CA TRP A 87 -7.78 -12.59 -8.07
C TRP A 87 -8.87 -13.58 -8.44
N ASN A 88 -9.10 -14.61 -7.61
CA ASN A 88 -10.07 -15.66 -7.90
C ASN A 88 -11.52 -15.18 -7.71
N ARG A 89 -11.79 -14.40 -6.66
CA ARG A 89 -13.16 -13.99 -6.31
C ARG A 89 -13.65 -12.80 -7.14
N VAL A 90 -12.81 -11.77 -7.30
CA VAL A 90 -13.18 -10.50 -7.90
C VAL A 90 -12.89 -10.48 -9.40
N ARG A 91 -11.71 -10.97 -9.82
CA ARG A 91 -11.35 -10.96 -11.24
C ARG A 91 -11.89 -12.17 -11.99
N VAL A 92 -11.52 -13.41 -11.60
CA VAL A 92 -11.85 -14.61 -12.37
C VAL A 92 -13.35 -14.89 -12.33
N LYS A 93 -13.95 -14.86 -11.14
CA LYS A 93 -15.39 -15.14 -10.97
C LYS A 93 -16.25 -13.90 -11.16
N GLY A 94 -15.80 -12.75 -10.66
CA GLY A 94 -16.53 -11.48 -10.69
C GLY A 94 -16.42 -10.73 -12.01
N GLY A 95 -15.41 -11.01 -12.83
CA GLY A 95 -15.23 -10.38 -14.15
C GLY A 95 -14.56 -9.00 -14.12
N ALA A 96 -14.09 -8.53 -12.96
CA ALA A 96 -13.32 -7.29 -12.88
C ALA A 96 -12.02 -7.39 -13.70
N TYR A 97 -11.61 -6.31 -14.33
CA TYR A 97 -10.36 -6.25 -15.08
C TYR A 97 -9.15 -6.42 -14.16
N GLY A 98 -9.22 -5.86 -12.95
CA GLY A 98 -8.19 -5.99 -11.93
C GLY A 98 -8.74 -5.85 -10.52
N CYS A 99 -8.00 -6.38 -9.56
CA CYS A 99 -8.26 -6.20 -8.14
C CYS A 99 -6.95 -6.27 -7.37
N MET A 100 -6.87 -5.55 -6.27
CA MET A 100 -5.68 -5.51 -5.44
C MET A 100 -5.99 -5.16 -3.99
N SER A 101 -5.09 -5.52 -3.10
CA SER A 101 -5.02 -4.97 -1.75
C SER A 101 -3.88 -3.98 -1.64
N THR A 102 -4.09 -2.89 -0.93
CA THR A 102 -3.05 -1.93 -0.57
C THR A 102 -2.84 -1.97 0.93
N ILE A 103 -1.58 -2.03 1.36
CA ILE A 103 -1.21 -1.98 2.78
C ILE A 103 0.00 -1.08 2.90
N ALA A 104 -0.12 -0.02 3.69
CA ALA A 104 0.92 0.99 3.86
C ALA A 104 1.42 1.06 5.30
N ARG A 105 2.69 1.41 5.50
CA ARG A 105 3.29 1.67 6.83
C ARG A 105 2.56 2.76 7.61
N THR A 106 1.88 3.67 6.92
CA THR A 106 1.05 4.72 7.52
C THR A 106 -0.23 4.18 8.19
N GLY A 107 -0.54 2.91 7.99
CA GLY A 107 -1.72 2.24 8.51
C GLY A 107 -2.87 2.10 7.53
N ASN A 108 -2.81 2.75 6.37
CA ASN A 108 -3.87 2.64 5.39
C ASN A 108 -3.88 1.25 4.75
N MET A 109 -5.04 0.58 4.83
CA MET A 109 -5.32 -0.68 4.16
C MET A 109 -6.63 -0.56 3.41
N ALA A 110 -6.64 -0.99 2.15
CA ALA A 110 -7.84 -1.03 1.32
C ALA A 110 -7.81 -2.19 0.33
N PHE A 111 -9.01 -2.67 -0.01
CA PHE A 111 -9.26 -3.51 -1.17
C PHE A 111 -9.82 -2.65 -2.30
N VAL A 112 -9.35 -2.91 -3.50
CA VAL A 112 -9.70 -2.09 -4.68
C VAL A 112 -10.04 -3.02 -5.83
N SER A 113 -11.13 -2.73 -6.55
CA SER A 113 -11.41 -3.30 -7.87
C SER A 113 -11.32 -2.23 -8.95
N TYR A 114 -11.00 -2.68 -10.16
CA TYR A 114 -10.74 -1.83 -11.31
C TYR A 114 -11.53 -2.34 -12.51
N ARG A 115 -12.37 -1.46 -13.09
CA ARG A 115 -13.27 -1.78 -14.21
C ARG A 115 -14.08 -3.04 -13.89
N ASP A 116 -14.86 -2.94 -12.85
CA ASP A 116 -15.63 -4.02 -12.24
C ASP A 116 -17.08 -3.99 -12.72
N PRO A 117 -17.61 -5.06 -13.32
CA PRO A 117 -19.00 -5.11 -13.73
C PRO A 117 -19.97 -5.54 -12.60
N ASN A 118 -19.45 -5.96 -11.41
CA ASN A 118 -20.24 -6.61 -10.36
C ASN A 118 -20.02 -6.01 -8.96
N LEU A 119 -20.45 -4.78 -8.77
CA LEU A 119 -20.29 -4.04 -7.51
C LEU A 119 -20.68 -4.84 -6.25
N THR A 120 -21.87 -5.42 -6.25
CA THR A 120 -22.42 -6.13 -5.07
C THR A 120 -21.60 -7.34 -4.68
N GLU A 121 -21.21 -8.17 -5.67
CA GLU A 121 -20.42 -9.38 -5.41
C GLU A 121 -18.99 -9.01 -5.00
N THR A 122 -18.46 -7.92 -5.51
CA THR A 122 -17.13 -7.42 -5.12
C THR A 122 -17.11 -6.93 -3.67
N ILE A 123 -18.12 -6.13 -3.26
CA ILE A 123 -18.25 -5.71 -1.86
C ILE A 123 -18.41 -6.92 -0.94
N LYS A 124 -19.21 -7.91 -1.33
CA LYS A 124 -19.36 -9.15 -0.58
C LYS A 124 -18.02 -9.91 -0.49
N ALA A 125 -17.27 -10.02 -1.58
CA ALA A 125 -15.95 -10.64 -1.56
C ALA A 125 -15.00 -9.90 -0.59
N PHE A 126 -15.00 -8.56 -0.56
CA PHE A 126 -14.19 -7.80 0.37
C PHE A 126 -14.56 -8.11 1.83
N ASN A 127 -15.86 -8.21 2.13
CA ASN A 127 -16.36 -8.49 3.47
C ASN A 127 -16.10 -9.94 3.94
N GLU A 128 -15.99 -10.90 3.01
CA GLU A 128 -15.68 -12.31 3.30
C GLU A 128 -14.16 -12.60 3.40
N ALA A 129 -13.29 -11.63 3.13
CA ALA A 129 -11.84 -11.82 3.21
C ALA A 129 -11.33 -12.25 4.61
N PRO A 130 -11.90 -11.79 5.75
CA PRO A 130 -11.52 -12.30 7.06
C PRO A 130 -11.71 -13.80 7.21
N ASP A 131 -12.81 -14.35 6.68
CA ASP A 131 -13.10 -15.79 6.75
C ASP A 131 -12.09 -16.62 5.94
N PHE A 132 -11.69 -16.12 4.78
CA PHE A 132 -10.62 -16.73 4.01
C PHE A 132 -9.31 -16.78 4.80
N ILE A 133 -8.91 -15.66 5.43
CA ILE A 133 -7.67 -15.62 6.22
C ILE A 133 -7.78 -16.50 7.47
N LYS A 134 -8.92 -16.54 8.13
CA LYS A 134 -9.16 -17.42 9.28
C LYS A 134 -9.00 -18.89 8.93
N SER A 135 -9.44 -19.28 7.73
CA SER A 135 -9.36 -20.66 7.22
C SER A 135 -8.08 -20.93 6.42
N PHE A 136 -7.17 -19.95 6.32
CA PHE A 136 -5.95 -20.10 5.54
C PHE A 136 -5.08 -21.22 6.10
N ASP A 137 -4.79 -22.22 5.24
CA ASP A 137 -3.97 -23.35 5.59
C ASP A 137 -3.21 -23.83 4.35
N VAL A 138 -1.90 -23.79 4.42
CA VAL A 138 -1.02 -24.16 3.31
C VAL A 138 0.22 -24.88 3.82
N SER A 139 0.86 -25.67 2.95
CA SER A 139 2.13 -26.32 3.28
C SER A 139 3.27 -25.28 3.45
N ASP A 140 4.31 -25.66 4.21
CA ASP A 140 5.52 -24.83 4.35
C ASP A 140 6.14 -24.44 3.01
N ARG A 141 6.04 -25.32 2.03
CA ARG A 141 6.51 -25.07 0.67
C ARG A 141 5.72 -23.97 -0.03
N GLU A 142 4.42 -23.92 0.18
CA GLU A 142 3.56 -22.88 -0.39
C GLU A 142 3.77 -21.57 0.36
N MET A 143 3.84 -21.61 1.68
CA MET A 143 4.17 -20.45 2.50
C MET A 143 5.50 -19.82 2.07
N THR A 144 6.52 -20.64 1.82
CA THR A 144 7.82 -20.20 1.30
C THR A 144 7.69 -19.46 -0.04
N LYS A 145 6.79 -19.89 -0.95
CA LYS A 145 6.57 -19.20 -2.23
C LYS A 145 6.02 -17.78 -2.02
N TYR A 146 5.08 -17.57 -1.09
CA TYR A 146 4.56 -16.24 -0.79
C TYR A 146 5.64 -15.32 -0.21
N ILE A 147 6.46 -15.87 0.70
CA ILE A 147 7.60 -15.14 1.29
C ILE A 147 8.59 -14.75 0.19
N ILE A 148 9.00 -15.68 -0.68
CA ILE A 148 9.92 -15.41 -1.81
C ILE A 148 9.33 -14.35 -2.74
N GLY A 149 8.05 -14.48 -3.11
CA GLY A 149 7.36 -13.49 -3.95
C GLY A 149 7.35 -12.10 -3.31
N THR A 150 7.13 -12.02 -2.01
CA THR A 150 7.16 -10.76 -1.25
C THR A 150 8.57 -10.16 -1.20
N ILE A 151 9.60 -10.97 -0.90
CA ILE A 151 11.00 -10.53 -0.89
C ILE A 151 11.43 -10.06 -2.27
N SER A 152 11.04 -10.76 -3.34
CA SER A 152 11.36 -10.37 -4.71
C SER A 152 10.85 -8.97 -5.05
N ASN A 153 9.68 -8.59 -4.54
CA ASN A 153 9.15 -7.23 -4.70
C ASN A 153 9.93 -6.19 -3.88
N LEU A 154 10.40 -6.54 -2.67
CA LEU A 154 11.25 -5.66 -1.84
C LEU A 154 12.62 -5.43 -2.45
N ASP A 155 13.19 -6.45 -3.09
CA ASP A 155 14.54 -6.49 -3.66
C ASP A 155 14.56 -6.22 -5.17
N MET A 156 13.47 -5.75 -5.74
CA MET A 156 13.39 -5.44 -7.17
C MET A 156 14.59 -4.58 -7.63
N PRO A 157 15.28 -4.96 -8.69
CA PRO A 157 16.38 -4.18 -9.23
C PRO A 157 15.92 -2.75 -9.61
N LEU A 158 16.66 -1.76 -9.16
CA LEU A 158 16.34 -0.36 -9.40
C LEU A 158 17.41 0.29 -10.28
N THR A 159 16.97 1.14 -11.19
CA THR A 159 17.87 2.04 -11.92
C THR A 159 18.55 3.01 -10.96
N PRO A 160 19.68 3.64 -11.33
CA PRO A 160 20.32 4.67 -10.50
C PRO A 160 19.35 5.81 -10.11
N ALA A 161 18.50 6.27 -11.02
CA ALA A 161 17.49 7.29 -10.75
C ALA A 161 16.47 6.82 -9.70
N SER A 162 15.89 5.63 -9.90
CA SER A 162 14.92 5.06 -8.95
C SER A 162 15.53 4.77 -7.57
N LYS A 163 16.82 4.46 -7.48
CA LYS A 163 17.53 4.36 -6.19
C LYS A 163 17.57 5.72 -5.48
N GLY A 164 17.84 6.80 -6.22
CA GLY A 164 17.83 8.16 -5.70
C GLY A 164 16.46 8.58 -5.20
N GLU A 165 15.40 8.37 -6.00
CA GLU A 165 14.01 8.65 -5.62
C GLU A 165 13.59 7.86 -4.38
N LYS A 166 13.90 6.56 -4.33
CA LYS A 166 13.62 5.72 -3.16
C LYS A 166 14.35 6.22 -1.91
N ALA A 167 15.63 6.59 -2.05
CA ALA A 167 16.41 7.11 -0.92
C ALA A 167 15.85 8.44 -0.40
N LEU A 168 15.49 9.36 -1.31
CA LEU A 168 14.85 10.63 -0.95
C LEU A 168 13.50 10.40 -0.26
N GLY A 169 12.65 9.53 -0.83
CA GLY A 169 11.36 9.21 -0.23
C GLY A 169 11.47 8.53 1.15
N MET A 170 12.52 7.76 1.39
CA MET A 170 12.81 7.19 2.72
C MET A 170 13.25 8.27 3.70
N TYR A 171 14.18 9.13 3.28
CA TYR A 171 14.65 10.25 4.08
C TYR A 171 13.50 11.16 4.52
N MET A 172 12.64 11.58 3.60
CA MET A 172 11.48 12.44 3.90
C MET A 172 10.46 11.79 4.85
N ARG A 173 10.38 10.46 4.86
CA ARG A 173 9.48 9.70 5.74
C ARG A 173 10.14 9.21 7.04
N GLY A 174 11.42 9.54 7.26
CA GLY A 174 12.18 9.09 8.43
C GLY A 174 12.40 7.56 8.49
N ILE A 175 12.37 6.85 7.33
CA ILE A 175 12.57 5.41 7.29
C ILE A 175 14.06 5.10 7.25
N THR A 176 14.57 4.42 8.27
CA THR A 176 15.99 4.07 8.41
C THR A 176 16.34 2.75 7.71
N LYS A 177 17.63 2.41 7.70
CA LYS A 177 18.09 1.09 7.23
C LYS A 177 17.64 -0.02 8.18
N GLU A 178 17.65 0.26 9.46
CA GLU A 178 17.22 -0.64 10.54
C GLU A 178 15.72 -0.95 10.40
N ASP A 179 14.89 0.04 10.08
CA ASP A 179 13.46 -0.17 9.81
C ASP A 179 13.23 -1.08 8.60
N ARG A 180 14.04 -0.92 7.57
CA ARG A 180 13.97 -1.79 6.38
C ARG A 180 14.45 -3.21 6.67
N GLN A 181 15.51 -3.35 7.47
CA GLN A 181 16.01 -4.66 7.85
C GLN A 181 14.98 -5.38 8.71
N ARG A 182 14.41 -4.69 9.71
CA ARG A 182 13.33 -5.24 10.55
C ARG A 182 12.15 -5.70 9.71
N GLU A 183 11.64 -4.88 8.78
CA GLU A 183 10.56 -5.27 7.86
C GLU A 183 10.90 -6.53 7.07
N ARG A 184 12.14 -6.65 6.59
CA ARG A 184 12.62 -7.82 5.88
C ARG A 184 12.66 -9.06 6.77
N ASP A 185 13.15 -8.92 7.98
CA ASP A 185 13.23 -10.01 8.95
C ASP A 185 11.83 -10.49 9.35
N GLU A 186 10.87 -9.57 9.52
CA GLU A 186 9.47 -9.86 9.78
C GLU A 186 8.81 -10.59 8.60
N VAL A 187 9.11 -10.21 7.35
CA VAL A 187 8.65 -10.95 6.16
C VAL A 187 9.19 -12.39 6.16
N LEU A 188 10.49 -12.56 6.44
CA LEU A 188 11.14 -13.88 6.44
C LEU A 188 10.65 -14.78 7.58
N ALA A 189 10.27 -14.20 8.71
CA ALA A 189 9.75 -14.92 9.87
C ALA A 189 8.25 -15.27 9.77
N THR A 190 7.56 -14.82 8.73
CA THR A 190 6.11 -15.03 8.57
C THR A 190 5.79 -16.52 8.38
N ASN A 191 4.76 -16.99 9.07
CA ASN A 191 4.23 -18.34 8.95
C ASN A 191 2.69 -18.33 8.83
N VAL A 192 2.07 -19.51 8.72
CA VAL A 192 0.62 -19.66 8.55
C VAL A 192 -0.15 -19.08 9.75
N GLU A 193 0.33 -19.29 10.97
CA GLU A 193 -0.30 -18.82 12.20
C GLU A 193 -0.31 -17.29 12.21
N THR A 194 0.82 -16.65 11.91
CA THR A 194 0.92 -15.18 11.78
C THR A 194 -0.10 -14.62 10.78
N ILE A 195 -0.30 -15.29 9.66
CA ILE A 195 -1.29 -14.88 8.66
C ILE A 195 -2.71 -15.01 9.20
N LYS A 196 -3.03 -16.13 9.86
CA LYS A 196 -4.35 -16.36 10.48
C LYS A 196 -4.73 -15.30 11.51
N GLU A 197 -3.78 -14.80 12.29
CA GLU A 197 -4.02 -13.75 13.29
C GLU A 197 -4.52 -12.45 12.68
N TYR A 198 -4.20 -12.16 11.42
CA TYR A 198 -4.69 -10.97 10.72
C TYR A 198 -6.19 -11.01 10.35
N ASN A 199 -6.88 -12.13 10.57
CA ASN A 199 -8.33 -12.20 10.31
C ASN A 199 -9.07 -11.09 11.07
N LYS A 200 -8.72 -10.86 12.34
CA LYS A 200 -9.33 -9.86 13.21
C LYS A 200 -9.06 -8.44 12.71
N LEU A 201 -7.84 -8.14 12.30
CA LEU A 201 -7.47 -6.85 11.73
C LEU A 201 -8.32 -6.54 10.48
N ILE A 202 -8.41 -7.52 9.55
CA ILE A 202 -9.20 -7.33 8.32
C ILE A 202 -10.68 -7.18 8.64
N GLU A 203 -11.21 -8.00 9.57
CA GLU A 203 -12.60 -7.91 10.01
C GLU A 203 -12.93 -6.53 10.58
N ASP A 204 -12.06 -5.99 11.45
CA ASP A 204 -12.26 -4.68 12.07
C ASP A 204 -12.17 -3.54 11.04
N ILE A 205 -11.33 -3.67 10.01
CA ILE A 205 -11.28 -2.73 8.88
C ILE A 205 -12.58 -2.79 8.08
N MET A 206 -13.03 -4.00 7.70
CA MET A 206 -14.23 -4.17 6.86
C MET A 206 -15.50 -3.69 7.58
N LYS A 207 -15.58 -3.87 8.91
CA LYS A 207 -16.70 -3.39 9.74
C LYS A 207 -16.79 -1.87 9.85
N LYS A 208 -15.71 -1.12 9.58
CA LYS A 208 -15.79 0.35 9.54
C LYS A 208 -16.63 0.85 8.39
N ASP A 209 -16.73 0.06 7.33
CA ASP A 209 -17.62 0.29 6.19
C ASP A 209 -17.38 1.61 5.45
N PHE A 210 -16.09 2.01 5.34
CA PHE A 210 -15.69 3.12 4.48
C PHE A 210 -15.53 2.61 3.05
N ILE A 211 -16.40 3.08 2.18
CA ILE A 211 -16.47 2.66 0.77
C ILE A 211 -16.53 3.88 -0.14
N CYS A 212 -15.79 3.82 -1.25
CA CYS A 212 -15.91 4.75 -2.35
C CYS A 212 -16.12 3.96 -3.64
N VAL A 213 -17.12 4.34 -4.41
CA VAL A 213 -17.45 3.75 -5.71
C VAL A 213 -17.48 4.84 -6.76
N VAL A 214 -16.82 4.59 -7.90
CA VAL A 214 -16.87 5.46 -9.09
C VAL A 214 -17.36 4.60 -10.24
N GLY A 215 -18.54 4.94 -10.84
CA GLY A 215 -19.15 4.14 -11.91
C GLY A 215 -20.29 4.86 -12.60
#